data_65c51aacf145cf9a077380a1e78bed9b
#
_entry.id   65c51aacf145cf9a077380a1e78bed9b
#
_cell.length_a   1.000
_cell.length_b   1.000
_cell.length_c   1.000
_cell.angle_alpha   90.00
_cell.angle_beta   90.00
_cell.angle_gamma   90.00
#
_symmetry.space_group_name_H-M   'P 1'
#
loop_
_entity.id
_entity.type
_entity.pdbx_description
1 polymer ?
#
loop_
_entity_poly.entity_id
_entity_poly.type
_entity_poly.pdbx_seq_one_letter_code
_entity_poly.pdbx_strand_id
1 'polypeptide(L)'
;MTRRTKTLFWTGVVIYGLLLFLLLTLIRLPADKMLGKAISQVTDTQTLVSAETVSFSLPLSYALERITCEARWPQGVSKDRMDSLILGPEWSRLVSGSVPLKTEATFARGRVEARLGVPLLGRGYLDAKGYDIHLQDLSFVEILLDRRVSGQCEGEVRLTGDVRAPESLNGRGFLRAADGSIESKLPLAGLRAIPFQSISAILVIQKGVLFLNDGKIAGPAVSGSFSGEIKLNDRVSTSLLNIKADLAPGPRVHENDLARQWIASLAAGDEPITVHLRGTLGSPSIQWGKD
;
A
#
# COMPACT_ATOMS: atom_id res chain seq x y z
N MET A 1 49.37 -9.68 -38.69
CA MET A 1 48.54 -9.21 -37.54
C MET A 1 49.38 -8.20 -36.76
N THR A 2 48.99 -6.94 -36.78
CA THR A 2 49.75 -5.89 -36.11
C THR A 2 49.65 -6.01 -34.59
N ARG A 3 50.66 -5.54 -33.86
CA ARG A 3 50.76 -5.63 -32.39
C ARG A 3 49.46 -5.09 -31.70
N ARG A 4 48.78 -4.09 -32.28
CA ARG A 4 47.51 -3.51 -31.82
C ARG A 4 46.30 -4.47 -31.93
N THR A 5 46.22 -5.29 -32.99
CA THR A 5 45.14 -6.28 -33.14
C THR A 5 45.23 -7.43 -32.15
N LYS A 6 46.45 -7.85 -31.77
CA LYS A 6 46.65 -8.87 -30.73
C LYS A 6 46.22 -8.37 -29.36
N THR A 7 46.57 -7.11 -29.00
CA THR A 7 46.15 -6.52 -27.71
C THR A 7 44.62 -6.38 -27.59
N LEU A 8 43.96 -5.90 -28.65
CA LEU A 8 42.50 -5.81 -28.71
C LEU A 8 41.82 -7.16 -28.57
N PHE A 9 42.34 -8.20 -29.22
CA PHE A 9 41.81 -9.55 -29.12
C PHE A 9 41.93 -10.10 -27.70
N TRP A 10 43.09 -9.97 -27.05
CA TRP A 10 43.32 -10.43 -25.69
C TRP A 10 42.48 -9.65 -24.67
N THR A 11 42.31 -8.35 -24.83
CA THR A 11 41.44 -7.53 -23.99
C THR A 11 39.98 -7.99 -24.13
N GLY A 12 39.53 -8.30 -25.35
CA GLY A 12 38.17 -8.85 -25.57
C GLY A 12 37.96 -10.20 -24.90
N VAL A 13 38.96 -11.12 -24.98
CA VAL A 13 38.90 -12.45 -24.32
C VAL A 13 38.85 -12.30 -22.80
N VAL A 14 39.66 -11.38 -22.23
CA VAL A 14 39.66 -11.14 -20.77
C VAL A 14 38.31 -10.56 -20.32
N ILE A 15 37.78 -9.57 -21.03
CA ILE A 15 36.46 -8.99 -20.72
C ILE A 15 35.36 -10.05 -20.83
N TYR A 16 35.38 -10.88 -21.90
CA TYR A 16 34.41 -11.97 -22.07
C TYR A 16 34.53 -13.01 -20.94
N GLY A 17 35.74 -13.43 -20.58
CA GLY A 17 36.01 -14.34 -19.48
C GLY A 17 35.53 -13.80 -18.13
N LEU A 18 35.72 -12.51 -17.89
CA LEU A 18 35.28 -11.82 -16.69
C LEU A 18 33.75 -11.71 -16.62
N LEU A 19 33.12 -11.40 -17.76
CA LEU A 19 31.65 -11.40 -17.87
C LEU A 19 31.05 -12.79 -17.68
N LEU A 20 31.66 -13.81 -18.29
CA LEU A 20 31.23 -15.21 -18.13
C LEU A 20 31.41 -15.68 -16.69
N PHE A 21 32.53 -15.35 -16.04
CA PHE A 21 32.78 -15.65 -14.64
C PHE A 21 31.76 -14.96 -13.73
N LEU A 22 31.47 -13.69 -13.99
CA LEU A 22 30.50 -12.90 -13.24
C LEU A 22 29.09 -13.50 -13.42
N LEU A 23 28.71 -13.89 -14.65
CA LEU A 23 27.45 -14.55 -14.94
C LEU A 23 27.33 -15.90 -14.22
N LEU A 24 28.35 -16.75 -14.27
CA LEU A 24 28.38 -18.03 -13.59
C LEU A 24 28.34 -17.88 -12.07
N THR A 25 29.00 -16.86 -11.53
CA THR A 25 28.97 -16.55 -10.10
C THR A 25 27.57 -16.09 -9.69
N LEU A 26 26.89 -15.27 -10.49
CA LEU A 26 25.52 -14.84 -10.26
C LEU A 26 24.51 -16.02 -10.31
N ILE A 27 24.71 -16.97 -11.22
CA ILE A 27 23.87 -18.18 -11.33
C ILE A 27 24.09 -19.12 -10.13
N ARG A 28 25.32 -19.15 -9.58
CA ARG A 28 25.67 -19.99 -8.40
C ARG A 28 25.45 -19.30 -7.06
N LEU A 29 25.09 -18.02 -7.03
CA LEU A 29 24.70 -17.37 -5.79
C LEU A 29 23.49 -18.10 -5.19
N PRO A 30 23.58 -18.55 -3.91
CA PRO A 30 22.45 -19.19 -3.25
C PRO A 30 21.36 -18.15 -3.01
N ALA A 31 20.47 -18.02 -4.01
CA ALA A 31 19.35 -17.08 -4.03
C ALA A 31 18.54 -17.15 -2.76
N ASP A 32 18.29 -18.36 -2.28
CA ASP A 32 17.54 -18.70 -1.07
C ASP A 32 18.18 -18.07 0.18
N LYS A 33 19.51 -18.07 0.29
CA LYS A 33 20.24 -17.48 1.44
C LYS A 33 20.26 -15.95 1.38
N MET A 34 20.41 -15.38 0.19
CA MET A 34 20.39 -13.91 0.02
C MET A 34 18.98 -13.36 0.25
N LEU A 35 17.97 -14.01 -0.29
CA LEU A 35 16.57 -13.65 -0.08
C LEU A 35 16.14 -13.90 1.37
N GLY A 36 16.54 -15.03 1.96
CA GLY A 36 16.33 -15.30 3.38
C GLY A 36 16.91 -14.21 4.27
N LYS A 37 18.12 -13.71 3.93
CA LYS A 37 18.73 -12.57 4.65
C LYS A 37 18.00 -11.25 4.38
N ALA A 38 17.55 -11.00 3.14
CA ALA A 38 16.74 -9.81 2.82
C ALA A 38 15.38 -9.85 3.54
N ILE A 39 14.70 -10.99 3.52
CA ILE A 39 13.46 -11.22 4.25
C ILE A 39 13.69 -11.03 5.76
N SER A 40 14.78 -11.56 6.33
CA SER A 40 15.10 -11.39 7.75
C SER A 40 15.40 -9.94 8.13
N GLN A 41 15.84 -9.10 7.19
CA GLN A 41 16.06 -7.65 7.42
C GLN A 41 14.73 -6.87 7.37
N VAL A 42 13.74 -7.34 6.62
CA VAL A 42 12.39 -6.76 6.57
C VAL A 42 11.53 -7.30 7.71
N THR A 43 11.86 -8.50 8.20
CA THR A 43 11.22 -9.13 9.36
C THR A 43 11.70 -8.44 10.63
N ASP A 44 10.84 -7.58 11.17
CA ASP A 44 11.01 -6.97 12.48
C ASP A 44 10.19 -7.75 13.53
N THR A 45 10.34 -7.42 14.81
CA THR A 45 9.55 -7.98 15.92
C THR A 45 8.04 -7.86 15.72
N GLN A 46 7.61 -6.97 14.82
CA GLN A 46 6.20 -6.69 14.53
C GLN A 46 5.71 -7.25 13.18
N THR A 47 6.60 -7.59 12.25
CA THR A 47 6.23 -8.08 10.92
C THR A 47 7.03 -9.33 10.58
N LEU A 48 6.33 -10.43 10.33
CA LEU A 48 6.92 -11.70 9.89
C LEU A 48 6.52 -11.94 8.44
N VAL A 49 7.50 -12.12 7.58
CA VAL A 49 7.29 -12.49 6.17
C VAL A 49 7.86 -13.87 5.93
N SER A 50 7.07 -14.77 5.35
CA SER A 50 7.50 -16.10 4.94
C SER A 50 7.04 -16.39 3.51
N ALA A 51 7.84 -17.13 2.76
CA ALA A 51 7.50 -17.61 1.43
C ALA A 51 7.71 -19.13 1.38
N GLU A 52 6.77 -19.85 0.76
CA GLU A 52 6.90 -21.31 0.66
C GLU A 52 7.86 -21.72 -0.45
N THR A 53 7.83 -21.01 -1.57
CA THR A 53 8.68 -21.31 -2.72
C THR A 53 9.41 -20.07 -3.18
N VAL A 54 10.69 -20.21 -3.45
CA VAL A 54 11.53 -19.20 -4.05
C VAL A 54 12.18 -19.80 -5.28
N SER A 55 11.92 -19.24 -6.44
CA SER A 55 12.52 -19.64 -7.70
C SER A 55 13.29 -18.48 -8.32
N PHE A 56 14.35 -18.84 -9.03
CA PHE A 56 15.17 -17.89 -9.76
C PHE A 56 15.04 -18.16 -11.25
N SER A 57 14.79 -17.11 -12.03
CA SER A 57 14.76 -17.16 -13.48
C SER A 57 15.71 -16.15 -14.11
N LEU A 58 16.28 -16.51 -15.25
CA LEU A 58 17.08 -15.57 -16.05
C LEU A 58 16.15 -14.58 -16.77
N PRO A 59 16.53 -13.31 -16.91
CA PRO A 59 17.78 -12.67 -16.52
C PRO A 59 17.70 -11.98 -15.12
N LEU A 60 17.99 -12.69 -14.06
CA LEU A 60 18.04 -12.21 -12.66
C LEU A 60 16.68 -11.83 -12.04
N SER A 61 15.61 -12.55 -12.37
CA SER A 61 14.32 -12.38 -11.73
C SER A 61 14.12 -13.43 -10.63
N TYR A 62 13.54 -13.01 -9.52
CA TYR A 62 13.13 -13.87 -8.41
C TYR A 62 11.61 -13.95 -8.41
N ALA A 63 11.08 -15.14 -8.36
CA ALA A 63 9.67 -15.36 -8.14
C ALA A 63 9.48 -16.06 -6.79
N LEU A 64 8.67 -15.45 -5.94
CA LEU A 64 8.25 -16.00 -4.66
C LEU A 64 6.78 -16.37 -4.79
N GLU A 65 6.39 -17.53 -4.27
CA GLU A 65 5.02 -17.99 -4.31
C GLU A 65 4.52 -18.29 -2.91
N ARG A 66 3.23 -18.11 -2.72
CA ARG A 66 2.53 -18.35 -1.45
C ARG A 66 3.20 -17.64 -0.26
N ILE A 67 3.35 -16.34 -0.41
CA ILE A 67 3.94 -15.48 0.61
C ILE A 67 2.90 -15.20 1.69
N THR A 68 3.27 -15.37 2.93
CA THR A 68 2.45 -15.00 4.08
C THR A 68 3.13 -13.83 4.79
N CYS A 69 2.37 -12.75 4.97
CA CYS A 69 2.76 -11.57 5.72
C CYS A 69 1.95 -11.52 7.01
N GLU A 70 2.59 -11.68 8.15
CA GLU A 70 1.95 -11.50 9.45
C GLU A 70 2.44 -10.19 10.07
N ALA A 71 1.52 -9.31 10.46
CA ALA A 71 1.86 -8.07 11.14
C ALA A 71 1.10 -7.96 12.46
N ARG A 72 1.80 -7.54 13.51
CA ARG A 72 1.24 -7.33 14.85
C ARG A 72 0.80 -5.88 15.00
N TRP A 73 -0.47 -5.70 15.24
CA TRP A 73 -1.12 -4.42 15.51
C TRP A 73 -1.55 -4.36 16.98
N PRO A 74 -1.79 -3.19 17.56
CA PRO A 74 -2.32 -3.10 18.93
C PRO A 74 -3.64 -3.86 19.11
N GLN A 75 -4.46 -3.98 18.05
CA GLN A 75 -5.76 -4.64 18.08
C GLN A 75 -5.72 -6.13 17.74
N GLY A 76 -4.61 -6.65 17.19
CA GLY A 76 -4.54 -8.05 16.77
C GLY A 76 -3.38 -8.35 15.83
N VAL A 77 -3.46 -9.50 15.20
CA VAL A 77 -2.44 -9.95 14.22
C VAL A 77 -3.12 -10.07 12.85
N SER A 78 -2.63 -9.29 11.88
CA SER A 78 -3.03 -9.51 10.49
C SER A 78 -2.22 -10.65 9.88
N LYS A 79 -2.89 -11.43 9.03
CA LYS A 79 -2.27 -12.50 8.29
C LYS A 79 -2.76 -12.46 6.85
N ASP A 80 -2.01 -11.79 6.02
CA ASP A 80 -2.33 -11.58 4.62
C ASP A 80 -1.53 -12.53 3.74
N ARG A 81 -2.15 -13.09 2.71
CA ARG A 81 -1.53 -13.98 1.75
C ARG A 81 -1.37 -13.27 0.41
N MET A 82 -0.19 -13.43 -0.16
CA MET A 82 0.14 -13.00 -1.50
C MET A 82 0.44 -14.25 -2.33
N ASP A 83 -0.24 -14.43 -3.46
CA ASP A 83 -0.10 -15.64 -4.28
C ASP A 83 1.25 -15.69 -4.95
N SER A 84 1.70 -14.57 -5.50
CA SER A 84 2.99 -14.48 -6.18
C SER A 84 3.60 -13.08 -6.06
N LEU A 85 4.92 -13.03 -6.03
CA LEU A 85 5.72 -11.81 -6.08
C LEU A 85 6.90 -12.05 -7.01
N ILE A 86 6.96 -11.31 -8.09
CA ILE A 86 8.06 -11.34 -9.04
C ILE A 86 8.90 -10.09 -8.85
N LEU A 87 10.18 -10.27 -8.61
CA LEU A 87 11.17 -9.21 -8.44
C LEU A 87 12.24 -9.34 -9.52
N GLY A 88 12.49 -8.29 -10.26
CA GLY A 88 13.54 -8.27 -11.27
C GLY A 88 14.17 -6.89 -11.45
N PRO A 89 15.43 -6.82 -11.92
CA PRO A 89 16.06 -5.53 -12.24
C PRO A 89 15.47 -4.94 -13.53
N GLU A 90 15.27 -3.63 -13.54
CA GLU A 90 14.88 -2.90 -14.75
C GLU A 90 16.16 -2.46 -15.48
N TRP A 91 16.70 -3.35 -16.33
CA TRP A 91 17.98 -3.19 -17.02
C TRP A 91 18.13 -1.88 -17.83
N SER A 92 17.02 -1.37 -18.36
CA SER A 92 16.99 -0.15 -19.16
C SER A 92 17.38 1.12 -18.38
N ARG A 93 17.34 1.06 -17.06
CA ARG A 93 17.58 2.21 -16.18
C ARG A 93 18.83 2.10 -15.30
N LEU A 94 19.66 1.09 -15.48
CA LEU A 94 20.89 0.90 -14.69
C LEU A 94 21.89 2.08 -14.77
N VAL A 95 21.76 2.92 -15.80
CA VAL A 95 22.67 4.06 -16.03
C VAL A 95 22.39 5.25 -15.08
N SER A 96 21.33 5.21 -14.28
CA SER A 96 20.85 6.35 -13.48
C SER A 96 21.42 6.45 -12.06
N GLY A 97 22.43 5.63 -11.70
CA GLY A 97 23.04 5.66 -10.34
C GLY A 97 22.17 5.07 -9.23
N SER A 98 21.05 4.42 -9.59
CA SER A 98 20.20 3.63 -8.71
C SER A 98 20.01 2.23 -9.30
N VAL A 99 19.76 1.24 -8.47
CA VAL A 99 19.36 -0.10 -8.91
C VAL A 99 17.84 -0.12 -8.99
N PRO A 100 17.26 0.01 -10.21
CA PRO A 100 15.82 -0.03 -10.37
C PRO A 100 15.34 -1.48 -10.34
N LEU A 101 14.38 -1.75 -9.47
CA LEU A 101 13.70 -3.05 -9.36
C LEU A 101 12.27 -2.90 -9.85
N LYS A 102 11.84 -3.81 -10.71
CA LYS A 102 10.43 -3.97 -11.07
C LYS A 102 9.85 -5.11 -10.24
N THR A 103 8.67 -4.88 -9.71
CA THR A 103 7.95 -5.83 -8.88
C THR A 103 6.54 -6.00 -9.43
N GLU A 104 6.11 -7.25 -9.56
CA GLU A 104 4.73 -7.59 -9.84
C GLU A 104 4.25 -8.57 -8.77
N ALA A 105 3.12 -8.27 -8.15
CA ALA A 105 2.52 -9.11 -7.12
C ALA A 105 1.07 -9.38 -7.42
N THR A 106 0.62 -10.62 -7.19
CA THR A 106 -0.79 -11.00 -7.16
C THR A 106 -1.21 -11.13 -5.71
N PHE A 107 -2.21 -10.35 -5.32
CA PHE A 107 -2.55 -10.15 -3.92
C PHE A 107 -4.02 -9.77 -3.80
N ALA A 108 -4.75 -10.41 -2.86
CA ALA A 108 -6.16 -10.13 -2.62
C ALA A 108 -7.00 -10.17 -3.91
N ARG A 109 -6.77 -11.17 -4.75
CA ARG A 109 -7.36 -11.35 -6.10
C ARG A 109 -7.07 -10.22 -7.09
N GLY A 110 -6.33 -9.20 -6.68
CA GLY A 110 -5.89 -8.10 -7.53
C GLY A 110 -4.42 -8.20 -7.90
N ARG A 111 -3.93 -7.19 -8.59
CA ARG A 111 -2.54 -7.07 -9.04
C ARG A 111 -1.92 -5.78 -8.55
N VAL A 112 -0.69 -5.88 -8.08
CA VAL A 112 0.13 -4.73 -7.72
C VAL A 112 1.38 -4.72 -8.60
N GLU A 113 1.63 -3.62 -9.27
CA GLU A 113 2.87 -3.36 -9.99
C GLU A 113 3.63 -2.27 -9.27
N ALA A 114 4.90 -2.51 -8.99
CA ALA A 114 5.72 -1.48 -8.38
C ALA A 114 7.10 -1.38 -9.05
N ARG A 115 7.64 -0.17 -9.05
CA ARG A 115 9.01 0.14 -9.42
C ARG A 115 9.69 0.78 -8.23
N LEU A 116 10.78 0.19 -7.83
CA LEU A 116 11.57 0.62 -6.68
C LEU A 116 12.94 1.07 -7.19
N GLY A 117 13.35 2.25 -6.87
CA GLY A 117 14.74 2.67 -7.06
C GLY A 117 15.46 2.60 -5.72
N VAL A 118 16.32 1.57 -5.57
CA VAL A 118 17.20 1.48 -4.40
C VAL A 118 18.41 2.38 -4.65
N PRO A 119 18.57 3.47 -3.89
CA PRO A 119 19.68 4.37 -4.12
C PRO A 119 20.99 3.71 -3.69
N LEU A 120 22.02 3.81 -4.52
CA LEU A 120 23.39 3.56 -4.09
C LEU A 120 23.87 4.69 -3.17
N LEU A 121 23.42 5.91 -3.46
CA LEU A 121 23.65 7.13 -2.68
C LEU A 121 22.41 8.03 -2.87
N GLY A 122 21.79 8.49 -1.77
CA GLY A 122 20.72 9.47 -1.82
C GLY A 122 19.30 8.94 -1.64
N ARG A 123 18.34 9.53 -2.34
CA ARG A 123 16.92 9.26 -2.15
C ARG A 123 16.42 8.13 -3.03
N GLY A 124 15.67 7.21 -2.44
CA GLY A 124 14.94 6.19 -3.17
C GLY A 124 13.67 6.74 -3.84
N TYR A 125 13.09 5.94 -4.74
CA TYR A 125 11.76 6.19 -5.26
C TYR A 125 10.93 4.91 -5.25
N LEU A 126 9.62 5.08 -5.14
CA LEU A 126 8.61 4.05 -5.29
C LEU A 126 7.54 4.58 -6.23
N ASP A 127 7.23 3.83 -7.29
CA ASP A 127 6.07 4.05 -8.15
C ASP A 127 5.26 2.75 -8.10
N ALA A 128 4.10 2.78 -7.47
CA ALA A 128 3.27 1.59 -7.27
C ALA A 128 1.85 1.84 -7.78
N LYS A 129 1.28 0.80 -8.39
CA LYS A 129 -0.09 0.78 -8.89
C LYS A 129 -0.76 -0.51 -8.46
N GLY A 130 -1.97 -0.38 -7.95
CA GLY A 130 -2.83 -1.50 -7.58
C GLY A 130 -4.09 -1.50 -8.42
N TYR A 131 -4.52 -2.68 -8.84
CA TYR A 131 -5.69 -2.92 -9.67
C TYR A 131 -6.54 -4.03 -9.07
N ASP A 132 -7.85 -3.85 -9.05
CA ASP A 132 -8.84 -4.86 -8.68
C ASP A 132 -8.58 -5.56 -7.33
N ILE A 133 -8.03 -4.83 -6.36
CA ILE A 133 -7.73 -5.37 -5.03
C ILE A 133 -9.02 -5.50 -4.23
N HIS A 134 -9.35 -6.70 -3.79
CA HIS A 134 -10.53 -6.96 -3.00
C HIS A 134 -10.27 -6.67 -1.51
N LEU A 135 -10.92 -5.64 -0.97
CA LEU A 135 -10.70 -5.17 0.39
C LEU A 135 -11.02 -6.23 1.46
N GLN A 136 -12.00 -7.09 1.21
CA GLN A 136 -12.38 -8.17 2.13
C GLN A 136 -11.32 -9.27 2.28
N ASP A 137 -10.34 -9.33 1.39
CA ASP A 137 -9.25 -10.29 1.43
C ASP A 137 -8.00 -9.71 2.14
N LEU A 138 -8.11 -8.47 2.64
CA LEU A 138 -7.05 -7.75 3.35
C LEU A 138 -7.31 -7.76 4.85
N SER A 139 -6.71 -8.70 5.57
CA SER A 139 -6.94 -8.82 7.02
C SER A 139 -6.44 -7.60 7.80
N PHE A 140 -5.41 -6.91 7.30
CA PHE A 140 -4.92 -5.69 7.93
C PHE A 140 -5.94 -4.54 7.89
N VAL A 141 -6.78 -4.47 6.84
CA VAL A 141 -7.84 -3.44 6.73
C VAL A 141 -8.91 -3.67 7.81
N GLU A 142 -9.31 -4.93 8.02
CA GLU A 142 -10.27 -5.30 9.07
C GLU A 142 -9.72 -4.93 10.46
N ILE A 143 -8.46 -5.23 10.73
CA ILE A 143 -7.82 -4.92 12.02
C ILE A 143 -7.65 -3.41 12.20
N LEU A 144 -7.20 -2.69 11.16
CA LEU A 144 -6.98 -1.25 11.21
C LEU A 144 -8.26 -0.47 11.47
N LEU A 145 -9.34 -0.84 10.80
CA LEU A 145 -10.64 -0.17 10.92
C LEU A 145 -11.48 -0.78 12.04
N ASP A 146 -11.06 -1.93 12.60
CA ASP A 146 -11.83 -2.72 13.55
C ASP A 146 -13.25 -3.04 13.01
N ARG A 147 -13.33 -3.26 11.69
CA ARG A 147 -14.59 -3.47 10.94
C ARG A 147 -14.30 -4.20 9.65
N ARG A 148 -15.22 -5.05 9.23
CA ARG A 148 -15.16 -5.65 7.90
C ARG A 148 -15.47 -4.63 6.84
N VAL A 149 -14.61 -4.61 5.82
CA VAL A 149 -14.77 -3.77 4.63
C VAL A 149 -14.76 -4.68 3.42
N SER A 150 -15.70 -4.48 2.53
CA SER A 150 -15.76 -5.15 1.24
C SER A 150 -15.71 -4.12 0.10
N GLY A 151 -15.38 -4.58 -1.09
CA GLY A 151 -15.33 -3.75 -2.31
C GLY A 151 -14.04 -3.96 -3.08
N GLN A 152 -13.97 -3.35 -4.25
CA GLN A 152 -12.78 -3.35 -5.11
C GLN A 152 -12.03 -2.04 -4.94
N CYS A 153 -10.72 -2.13 -4.83
CA CYS A 153 -9.84 -0.98 -4.65
C CYS A 153 -8.81 -0.90 -5.76
N GLU A 154 -8.58 0.29 -6.28
CA GLU A 154 -7.51 0.64 -7.20
C GLU A 154 -6.78 1.88 -6.72
N GLY A 155 -5.51 2.03 -7.11
CA GLY A 155 -4.77 3.22 -6.75
C GLY A 155 -3.39 3.29 -7.36
N GLU A 156 -2.82 4.47 -7.33
CA GLU A 156 -1.45 4.74 -7.74
C GLU A 156 -0.78 5.62 -6.69
N VAL A 157 0.47 5.34 -6.39
CA VAL A 157 1.28 6.17 -5.52
C VAL A 157 2.68 6.29 -6.08
N ARG A 158 3.20 7.51 -6.09
CA ARG A 158 4.60 7.82 -6.44
C ARG A 158 5.24 8.52 -5.27
N LEU A 159 6.28 7.92 -4.72
CA LEU A 159 7.01 8.41 -3.56
C LEU A 159 8.47 8.62 -3.90
N THR A 160 9.06 9.61 -3.25
CA THR A 160 10.51 9.83 -3.23
C THR A 160 10.93 10.12 -1.79
N GLY A 161 12.09 9.62 -1.39
CA GLY A 161 12.60 9.80 -0.04
C GLY A 161 13.20 8.53 0.53
N ASP A 162 13.43 8.52 1.83
CA ASP A 162 13.88 7.35 2.58
C ASP A 162 12.71 6.86 3.46
N VAL A 163 12.29 5.62 3.28
CA VAL A 163 11.21 5.02 4.08
C VAL A 163 11.58 4.87 5.56
N ARG A 164 12.86 4.89 5.88
CA ARG A 164 13.37 4.88 7.25
C ARG A 164 13.36 6.26 7.92
N ALA A 165 13.15 7.31 7.12
CA ALA A 165 13.05 8.69 7.56
C ALA A 165 11.76 9.29 6.97
N PRO A 166 10.58 9.01 7.61
CA PRO A 166 9.27 9.41 7.09
C PRO A 166 9.18 10.89 6.73
N GLU A 167 9.86 11.75 7.47
CA GLU A 167 9.95 13.19 7.23
C GLU A 167 10.64 13.56 5.90
N SER A 168 11.36 12.62 5.29
CA SER A 168 11.97 12.82 3.96
C SER A 168 11.01 12.47 2.81
N LEU A 169 9.89 11.79 3.12
CA LEU A 169 8.96 11.29 2.12
C LEU A 169 8.17 12.43 1.49
N ASN A 170 8.16 12.42 0.15
CA ASN A 170 7.34 13.29 -0.66
C ASN A 170 6.71 12.48 -1.78
N GLY A 171 5.51 12.84 -2.19
CA GLY A 171 4.86 12.11 -3.25
C GLY A 171 3.42 12.51 -3.50
N ARG A 172 2.80 11.78 -4.41
CA ARG A 172 1.40 11.96 -4.78
C ARG A 172 0.81 10.64 -5.24
N GLY A 173 -0.50 10.54 -5.16
CA GLY A 173 -1.22 9.37 -5.62
C GLY A 173 -2.71 9.62 -5.65
N PHE A 174 -3.45 8.57 -5.92
CA PHE A 174 -4.89 8.52 -5.73
C PHE A 174 -5.30 7.14 -5.22
N LEU A 175 -6.44 7.10 -4.59
CA LEU A 175 -7.11 5.88 -4.15
C LEU A 175 -8.57 5.94 -4.60
N ARG A 176 -9.09 4.83 -5.10
CA ARG A 176 -10.49 4.64 -5.38
C ARG A 176 -10.93 3.27 -4.90
N ALA A 177 -12.06 3.21 -4.22
CA ALA A 177 -12.75 1.97 -3.91
C ALA A 177 -14.17 2.03 -4.51
N ALA A 178 -14.67 0.90 -4.99
CA ALA A 178 -15.96 0.79 -5.64
C ALA A 178 -16.75 -0.42 -5.12
N ASP A 179 -18.06 -0.31 -5.22
CA ASP A 179 -19.03 -1.40 -5.01
C ASP A 179 -18.80 -2.20 -3.73
N GLY A 180 -18.77 -1.49 -2.60
CA GLY A 180 -18.44 -2.09 -1.34
C GLY A 180 -19.38 -1.75 -0.20
N SER A 181 -19.00 -2.23 0.99
CA SER A 181 -19.67 -1.91 2.24
C SER A 181 -18.70 -1.88 3.41
N ILE A 182 -19.03 -1.08 4.41
CA ILE A 182 -18.33 -0.98 5.69
C ILE A 182 -19.25 -1.49 6.76
N GLU A 183 -18.87 -2.53 7.51
CA GLU A 183 -19.66 -3.07 8.62
C GLU A 183 -19.77 -2.05 9.76
N SER A 184 -20.95 -1.92 10.33
CA SER A 184 -21.19 -1.05 11.48
C SER A 184 -21.22 -1.85 12.78
N LYS A 185 -20.40 -1.47 13.78
CA LYS A 185 -20.42 -2.12 15.11
C LYS A 185 -21.75 -1.95 15.85
N LEU A 186 -22.37 -0.81 15.67
CA LEU A 186 -23.73 -0.55 16.14
C LEU A 186 -24.61 -0.46 14.90
N PRO A 187 -25.77 -1.12 14.87
CA PRO A 187 -26.66 -0.96 13.73
C PRO A 187 -27.03 0.52 13.61
N LEU A 188 -26.33 1.20 12.70
CA LEU A 188 -26.61 2.59 12.34
C LEU A 188 -27.98 2.57 11.67
N ALA A 189 -28.97 2.93 12.45
CA ALA A 189 -30.34 3.01 11.96
C ALA A 189 -30.87 1.70 11.38
N GLY A 190 -30.54 0.55 11.99
CA GLY A 190 -30.94 -0.77 11.51
C GLY A 190 -30.07 -1.35 10.39
N LEU A 191 -29.11 -0.59 9.88
CA LEU A 191 -28.15 -1.05 8.87
C LEU A 191 -26.95 -1.70 9.57
N ARG A 192 -26.71 -2.98 9.32
CA ARG A 192 -25.54 -3.71 9.82
C ARG A 192 -24.28 -3.37 9.01
N ALA A 193 -24.44 -2.89 7.80
CA ALA A 193 -23.36 -2.45 6.93
C ALA A 193 -23.79 -1.21 6.13
N ILE A 194 -22.87 -0.29 5.93
CA ILE A 194 -23.06 0.94 5.17
C ILE A 194 -22.54 0.68 3.75
N PRO A 195 -23.43 0.49 2.76
CA PRO A 195 -23.00 0.29 1.37
C PRO A 195 -22.50 1.60 0.76
N PHE A 196 -21.47 1.51 -0.05
CA PHE A 196 -20.98 2.61 -0.88
C PHE A 196 -20.83 2.14 -2.34
N GLN A 197 -21.06 3.06 -3.27
CA GLN A 197 -20.81 2.87 -4.70
C GLN A 197 -19.38 3.28 -5.07
N SER A 198 -18.91 4.36 -4.48
CA SER A 198 -17.54 4.81 -4.67
C SER A 198 -17.01 5.59 -3.48
N ILE A 199 -15.72 5.39 -3.21
CA ILE A 199 -14.90 6.21 -2.32
C ILE A 199 -13.66 6.60 -3.11
N SER A 200 -13.30 7.87 -3.14
CA SER A 200 -12.09 8.32 -3.83
C SER A 200 -11.39 9.42 -3.05
N ALA A 201 -10.06 9.48 -3.17
CA ALA A 201 -9.24 10.54 -2.58
C ALA A 201 -7.98 10.77 -3.41
N ILE A 202 -7.51 12.01 -3.42
CA ILE A 202 -6.18 12.39 -3.91
C ILE A 202 -5.23 12.38 -2.72
N LEU A 203 -4.09 11.72 -2.89
CA LEU A 203 -3.05 11.56 -1.90
C LEU A 203 -1.89 12.50 -2.22
N VAL A 204 -1.49 13.32 -1.27
CA VAL A 204 -0.30 14.18 -1.39
C VAL A 204 0.56 13.98 -0.16
N ILE A 205 1.81 13.57 -0.34
CA ILE A 205 2.75 13.36 0.76
C ILE A 205 3.80 14.46 0.71
N GLN A 206 3.94 15.19 1.80
CA GLN A 206 4.92 16.26 1.95
C GLN A 206 5.57 16.16 3.32
N LYS A 207 6.89 15.99 3.34
CA LYS A 207 7.69 15.92 4.59
C LYS A 207 7.11 14.93 5.61
N GLY A 208 6.69 13.75 5.14
CA GLY A 208 6.13 12.70 5.99
C GLY A 208 4.69 12.92 6.46
N VAL A 209 4.02 13.94 5.96
CA VAL A 209 2.57 14.13 6.19
C VAL A 209 1.83 13.73 4.91
N LEU A 210 0.93 12.75 5.03
CA LEU A 210 0.02 12.35 3.98
C LEU A 210 -1.27 13.18 4.10
N PHE A 211 -1.54 14.03 3.13
CA PHE A 211 -2.78 14.79 2.99
C PHE A 211 -3.76 14.01 2.12
N LEU A 212 -4.98 13.88 2.59
CA LEU A 212 -6.14 13.36 1.87
C LEU A 212 -6.93 14.55 1.34
N ASN A 213 -6.85 14.78 0.04
CA ASN A 213 -7.53 15.89 -0.61
C ASN A 213 -8.66 15.37 -1.51
N ASP A 214 -9.67 16.21 -1.71
CA ASP A 214 -10.81 15.94 -2.60
C ASP A 214 -11.45 14.56 -2.35
N GLY A 215 -11.45 14.14 -1.07
CA GLY A 215 -12.08 12.91 -0.67
C GLY A 215 -13.58 12.94 -0.93
N LYS A 216 -14.13 11.92 -1.57
CA LYS A 216 -15.56 11.80 -1.87
C LYS A 216 -16.04 10.41 -1.49
N ILE A 217 -17.23 10.36 -0.96
CA ILE A 217 -17.98 9.13 -0.68
C ILE A 217 -19.32 9.26 -1.40
N ALA A 218 -19.68 8.29 -2.21
CA ALA A 218 -20.99 8.19 -2.83
C ALA A 218 -21.58 6.82 -2.56
N GLY A 219 -22.79 6.79 -2.02
CA GLY A 219 -23.50 5.55 -1.72
C GLY A 219 -24.98 5.78 -1.44
N PRO A 220 -25.78 4.70 -1.44
CA PRO A 220 -27.22 4.80 -1.23
C PRO A 220 -27.59 5.13 0.23
N ALA A 221 -26.70 4.84 1.19
CA ALA A 221 -26.90 5.15 2.59
C ALA A 221 -26.29 6.47 3.01
N VAL A 222 -25.12 6.82 2.43
CA VAL A 222 -24.35 7.99 2.81
C VAL A 222 -23.62 8.53 1.59
N SER A 223 -23.58 9.86 1.46
CA SER A 223 -22.77 10.57 0.48
C SER A 223 -22.09 11.75 1.16
N GLY A 224 -20.96 12.22 0.63
CA GLY A 224 -20.29 13.36 1.21
C GLY A 224 -18.84 13.53 0.74
N SER A 225 -18.14 14.39 1.46
CA SER A 225 -16.73 14.68 1.22
C SER A 225 -15.92 14.47 2.50
N PHE A 226 -14.64 14.19 2.32
CA PHE A 226 -13.71 14.13 3.44
C PHE A 226 -12.35 14.68 3.04
N SER A 227 -11.64 15.19 4.02
CA SER A 227 -10.27 15.65 3.88
C SER A 227 -9.54 15.49 5.21
N GLY A 228 -8.22 15.55 5.18
CA GLY A 228 -7.46 15.45 6.41
C GLY A 228 -6.01 15.14 6.18
N GLU A 229 -5.34 14.80 7.27
CA GLU A 229 -3.92 14.50 7.26
C GLU A 229 -3.59 13.28 8.11
N ILE A 230 -2.55 12.58 7.70
CA ILE A 230 -1.94 11.48 8.45
C ILE A 230 -0.46 11.79 8.59
N LYS A 231 -0.02 12.09 9.81
CA LYS A 231 1.41 12.28 10.09
C LYS A 231 2.07 10.92 10.24
N LEU A 232 2.90 10.56 9.26
CA LEU A 232 3.59 9.28 9.22
C LEU A 232 4.68 9.22 10.28
N ASN A 233 4.75 8.10 10.99
CA ASN A 233 5.79 7.79 11.96
C ASN A 233 6.54 6.52 11.50
N ASP A 234 7.72 6.26 12.10
CA ASP A 234 8.51 5.06 11.82
C ASP A 234 7.70 3.77 11.95
N ARG A 235 6.79 3.73 12.91
CA ARG A 235 5.79 2.67 13.04
C ARG A 235 4.47 3.14 12.48
N VAL A 236 3.99 2.50 11.45
CA VAL A 236 2.73 2.85 10.78
C VAL A 236 1.55 2.92 11.75
N SER A 237 1.47 2.00 12.72
CA SER A 237 0.40 1.97 13.73
C SER A 237 0.36 3.21 14.65
N THR A 238 1.49 3.90 14.82
CA THR A 238 1.60 5.11 15.65
C THR A 238 1.43 6.40 14.86
N SER A 239 1.23 6.32 13.54
CA SER A 239 0.95 7.49 12.70
C SER A 239 -0.34 8.17 13.13
N LEU A 240 -0.31 9.51 13.22
CA LEU A 240 -1.41 10.29 13.75
C LEU A 240 -2.43 10.63 12.65
N LEU A 241 -3.70 10.39 12.97
CA LEU A 241 -4.84 10.67 12.11
C LEU A 241 -5.54 11.97 12.52
N ASN A 242 -5.90 12.78 11.55
CA ASN A 242 -6.79 13.91 11.71
C ASN A 242 -7.59 14.09 10.40
N ILE A 243 -8.73 13.42 10.31
CA ILE A 243 -9.58 13.42 9.12
C ILE A 243 -10.95 13.95 9.52
N LYS A 244 -11.48 14.88 8.71
CA LYS A 244 -12.82 15.41 8.81
C LYS A 244 -13.63 14.94 7.60
N ALA A 245 -14.86 14.49 7.85
CA ALA A 245 -15.82 14.12 6.83
C ALA A 245 -17.16 14.86 7.08
N ASP A 246 -17.70 15.42 6.02
CA ASP A 246 -19.03 16.03 6.01
C ASP A 246 -19.95 15.11 5.20
N LEU A 247 -20.87 14.45 5.90
CA LEU A 247 -21.68 13.35 5.38
C LEU A 247 -23.15 13.74 5.33
N ALA A 248 -23.79 13.50 4.21
CA ALA A 248 -25.22 13.64 4.02
C ALA A 248 -25.88 12.25 3.95
N PRO A 249 -27.06 12.07 4.58
CA PRO A 249 -27.81 10.84 4.48
C PRO A 249 -28.30 10.60 3.06
N GLY A 250 -28.17 9.36 2.60
CA GLY A 250 -28.66 8.94 1.30
C GLY A 250 -30.11 8.44 1.31
N PRO A 251 -30.70 8.11 0.15
CA PRO A 251 -32.11 7.69 0.02
C PRO A 251 -32.50 6.53 0.93
N ARG A 252 -31.66 5.53 1.09
CA ARG A 252 -31.95 4.35 1.94
C ARG A 252 -32.12 4.69 3.42
N VAL A 253 -31.55 5.77 3.88
CA VAL A 253 -31.71 6.20 5.26
C VAL A 253 -33.08 6.84 5.47
N HIS A 254 -33.58 7.56 4.49
CA HIS A 254 -34.92 8.17 4.54
C HIS A 254 -36.06 7.15 4.53
N GLU A 255 -35.80 5.93 4.07
CA GLU A 255 -36.77 4.82 4.08
C GLU A 255 -36.92 4.15 5.46
N ASN A 256 -35.97 4.42 6.40
CA ASN A 256 -35.95 3.82 7.72
C ASN A 256 -36.27 4.85 8.81
N ASP A 257 -37.35 4.70 9.52
CA ASP A 257 -37.80 5.66 10.56
C ASP A 257 -36.82 5.80 11.72
N LEU A 258 -36.16 4.70 12.14
CA LEU A 258 -35.14 4.73 13.19
C LEU A 258 -33.91 5.51 12.71
N ALA A 259 -33.55 5.34 11.43
CA ALA A 259 -32.46 6.07 10.82
C ALA A 259 -32.73 7.56 10.79
N ARG A 260 -33.92 7.97 10.38
CA ARG A 260 -34.33 9.37 10.37
C ARG A 260 -34.27 10.00 11.76
N GLN A 261 -34.80 9.32 12.79
CA GLN A 261 -34.77 9.80 14.16
C GLN A 261 -33.33 9.96 14.68
N TRP A 262 -32.46 8.99 14.39
CA TRP A 262 -31.06 9.03 14.81
C TRP A 262 -30.32 10.19 14.14
N ILE A 263 -30.48 10.38 12.81
CA ILE A 263 -29.90 11.49 12.07
C ILE A 263 -30.43 12.83 12.58
N ALA A 264 -31.73 12.95 12.81
CA ALA A 264 -32.32 14.16 13.37
C ALA A 264 -31.75 14.51 14.76
N SER A 265 -31.26 13.52 15.51
CA SER A 265 -30.57 13.75 16.79
C SER A 265 -29.13 14.26 16.64
N LEU A 266 -28.48 14.02 15.48
CA LEU A 266 -27.10 14.42 15.21
C LEU A 266 -26.99 15.70 14.36
N ALA A 267 -27.97 15.93 13.50
CA ALA A 267 -28.01 17.09 12.60
C ALA A 267 -29.24 17.96 12.93
N ALA A 268 -29.06 19.27 12.92
CA ALA A 268 -30.18 20.20 13.00
C ALA A 268 -30.78 20.40 11.59
N GLY A 269 -31.71 19.48 11.21
CA GLY A 269 -32.35 19.52 9.90
C GLY A 269 -31.55 18.81 8.79
N ASP A 270 -31.50 19.42 7.59
CA ASP A 270 -30.82 18.89 6.40
C ASP A 270 -29.30 19.20 6.34
N GLU A 271 -28.71 19.68 7.43
CA GLU A 271 -27.27 19.94 7.48
C GLU A 271 -26.45 18.64 7.43
N PRO A 272 -25.30 18.66 6.76
CA PRO A 272 -24.40 17.48 6.76
C PRO A 272 -23.88 17.18 8.16
N ILE A 273 -23.76 15.89 8.46
CA ILE A 273 -23.21 15.43 9.72
C ILE A 273 -21.70 15.46 9.62
N THR A 274 -21.06 16.25 10.46
CA THR A 274 -19.61 16.28 10.55
C THR A 274 -19.09 15.13 11.41
N VAL A 275 -18.11 14.42 10.89
CA VAL A 275 -17.44 13.29 11.56
C VAL A 275 -15.95 13.57 11.61
N HIS A 276 -15.36 13.46 12.80
CA HIS A 276 -13.92 13.57 12.98
C HIS A 276 -13.34 12.19 13.30
N LEU A 277 -12.35 11.78 12.52
CA LEU A 277 -11.53 10.60 12.79
C LEU A 277 -10.17 11.08 13.28
N ARG A 278 -9.88 10.84 14.55
CA ARG A 278 -8.66 11.28 15.24
C ARG A 278 -7.98 10.11 15.95
N GLY A 279 -6.77 10.33 16.45
CA GLY A 279 -6.00 9.32 17.19
C GLY A 279 -4.83 8.78 16.39
N THR A 280 -4.52 7.51 16.53
CA THR A 280 -3.48 6.84 15.73
C THR A 280 -4.09 5.86 14.75
N LEU A 281 -3.33 5.49 13.71
CA LEU A 281 -3.75 4.43 12.79
C LEU A 281 -4.05 3.12 13.52
N GLY A 282 -3.26 2.83 14.58
CA GLY A 282 -3.46 1.65 15.41
C GLY A 282 -4.56 1.77 16.46
N SER A 283 -5.14 2.97 16.70
CA SER A 283 -6.23 3.20 17.65
C SER A 283 -7.02 4.44 17.23
N PRO A 284 -7.80 4.35 16.14
CA PRO A 284 -8.61 5.46 15.67
C PRO A 284 -9.82 5.69 16.59
N SER A 285 -10.19 6.95 16.77
CA SER A 285 -11.38 7.38 17.49
C SER A 285 -12.29 8.18 16.55
N ILE A 286 -13.58 7.89 16.59
CA ILE A 286 -14.61 8.58 15.81
C ILE A 286 -15.39 9.49 16.74
N GLN A 287 -15.48 10.77 16.38
CA GLN A 287 -16.26 11.76 17.08
C GLN A 287 -17.33 12.32 16.13
N TRP A 288 -18.58 12.37 16.61
CA TRP A 288 -19.73 12.87 15.88
C TRP A 288 -20.11 14.22 16.45
N GLY A 289 -20.40 15.21 15.62
CA GLY A 289 -20.93 16.47 16.10
C GLY A 289 -20.34 17.70 15.43
N LYS A 290 -20.87 18.85 15.80
CA LYS A 290 -20.36 20.18 15.40
C LYS A 290 -19.04 20.45 16.14
N ASP A 291 -18.09 21.11 15.45
CA ASP A 291 -16.89 21.72 16.04
C ASP A 291 -17.28 22.77 17.08
#